data_819917876bec97cc39c0a22c20881ca1
#
_entry.id   819917876bec97cc39c0a22c20881ca1
#
_cell.length_a   1.000
_cell.length_b   1.000
_cell.length_c   1.000
_cell.angle_alpha   90.00
_cell.angle_beta   90.00
_cell.angle_gamma   90.00
#
_symmetry.space_group_name_H-M   'P 1'
#
loop_
_entity.id
_entity.type
_entity.pdbx_description
1 polymer ?
#
loop_
_entity_poly.entity_id
_entity_poly.type
_entity_poly.pdbx_seq_one_letter_code
_entity_poly.pdbx_strand_id
1 'polypeptide(L)'
;MDNRTTLVDGIIADFVSPPDDPAARASALSILRLWHVGIEHHDFALLESLMHENIVIELPFNESGRTEAGYYRVYEGITACLEFWQVAARFEGEMRPFEDMDLTTSPDGSRLFLEARGDVTMRSGTVYRNRYVLRLDVEDGKVRRYREYYNPIASAHAFGRPIAGQFLIENL
;
A
#
# COMPACT_ATOMS: atom_id res chain seq x y z
N MET A 1 -29.40 18.53 23.80
CA MET A 1 -28.15 17.89 23.39
C MET A 1 -28.51 16.51 22.87
N ASP A 2 -28.15 16.23 21.65
CA ASP A 2 -28.40 14.91 21.03
C ASP A 2 -27.50 13.89 21.70
N ASN A 3 -28.10 12.90 22.37
CA ASN A 3 -27.37 11.88 23.14
C ASN A 3 -27.18 10.58 22.34
N ARG A 4 -27.01 10.71 21.00
CA ARG A 4 -26.79 9.56 20.12
C ARG A 4 -25.30 9.16 20.15
N THR A 5 -25.00 8.02 20.77
CA THR A 5 -23.69 7.38 20.72
C THR A 5 -23.49 6.76 19.33
N THR A 6 -22.36 7.04 18.68
CA THR A 6 -21.99 6.44 17.39
C THR A 6 -21.15 5.17 17.58
N LEU A 7 -21.04 4.36 16.52
CA LEU A 7 -20.21 3.14 16.55
C LEU A 7 -18.71 3.42 16.75
N VAL A 8 -18.29 4.68 16.54
CA VAL A 8 -16.86 5.07 16.65
C VAL A 8 -16.53 5.78 17.97
N ASP A 9 -17.54 6.13 18.79
CA ASP A 9 -17.32 6.89 20.03
C ASP A 9 -16.36 6.18 20.99
N GLY A 10 -16.43 4.85 21.09
CA GLY A 10 -15.51 4.08 21.91
C GLY A 10 -14.06 4.16 21.41
N ILE A 11 -13.87 4.11 20.08
CA ILE A 11 -12.55 4.23 19.46
C ILE A 11 -11.96 5.62 19.69
N ILE A 12 -12.80 6.65 19.58
CA ILE A 12 -12.38 8.04 19.79
C ILE A 12 -12.03 8.27 21.27
N ALA A 13 -12.85 7.74 22.19
CA ALA A 13 -12.61 7.90 23.63
C ALA A 13 -11.30 7.22 24.10
N ASP A 14 -10.95 6.09 23.49
CA ASP A 14 -9.75 5.33 23.81
C ASP A 14 -8.51 5.79 23.02
N PHE A 15 -8.69 6.75 22.08
CA PHE A 15 -7.58 7.23 21.26
C PHE A 15 -6.59 8.04 22.10
N VAL A 16 -5.36 7.56 22.15
CA VAL A 16 -4.21 8.26 22.74
C VAL A 16 -3.22 8.56 21.62
N SER A 17 -3.00 9.86 21.37
CA SER A 17 -1.96 10.25 20.42
C SER A 17 -0.58 9.92 21.01
N PRO A 18 0.31 9.25 20.25
CA PRO A 18 1.69 9.05 20.72
C PRO A 18 2.41 10.42 20.86
N PRO A 19 3.46 10.47 21.69
CA PRO A 19 4.27 11.67 21.83
C PRO A 19 4.93 12.05 20.51
N ASP A 20 5.14 13.36 20.31
CA ASP A 20 5.77 13.86 19.11
C ASP A 20 7.28 13.58 19.10
N ASP A 21 7.78 12.96 18.02
CA ASP A 21 9.20 12.68 17.77
C ASP A 21 9.60 13.16 16.35
N PRO A 22 10.08 14.39 16.21
CA PRO A 22 10.48 14.92 14.91
C PRO A 22 11.61 14.13 14.23
N ALA A 23 12.52 13.52 15.00
CA ALA A 23 13.61 12.73 14.44
C ALA A 23 13.10 11.41 13.88
N ALA A 24 12.21 10.73 14.60
CA ALA A 24 11.57 9.50 14.13
C ALA A 24 10.71 9.78 12.87
N ARG A 25 9.96 10.90 12.83
CA ARG A 25 9.24 11.30 11.62
C ARG A 25 10.14 11.53 10.42
N ALA A 26 11.26 12.25 10.62
CA ALA A 26 12.22 12.48 9.54
C ALA A 26 12.84 11.16 9.03
N SER A 27 13.13 10.23 9.93
CA SER A 27 13.59 8.88 9.58
C SER A 27 12.54 8.11 8.78
N ALA A 28 11.28 8.10 9.23
CA ALA A 28 10.19 7.44 8.53
C ALA A 28 9.95 7.99 7.12
N LEU A 29 10.02 9.31 6.94
CA LEU A 29 9.94 9.95 5.62
C LEU A 29 11.11 9.54 4.70
N SER A 30 12.30 9.40 5.25
CA SER A 30 13.46 8.89 4.50
C SER A 30 13.25 7.43 4.06
N ILE A 31 12.71 6.59 4.94
CA ILE A 31 12.36 5.19 4.65
C ILE A 31 11.32 5.14 3.53
N LEU A 32 10.24 5.92 3.61
CA LEU A 32 9.22 6.00 2.56
C LEU A 32 9.82 6.37 1.21
N ARG A 33 10.70 7.38 1.19
CA ARG A 33 11.39 7.80 -0.03
C ARG A 33 12.24 6.67 -0.63
N LEU A 34 13.07 6.02 0.19
CA LEU A 34 13.93 4.92 -0.26
C LEU A 34 13.11 3.70 -0.70
N TRP A 35 12.00 3.43 -0.03
CA TRP A 35 11.06 2.37 -0.41
C TRP A 35 10.52 2.58 -1.83
N HIS A 36 10.09 3.82 -2.15
CA HIS A 36 9.62 4.14 -3.50
C HIS A 36 10.74 4.10 -4.55
N VAL A 37 11.95 4.55 -4.20
CA VAL A 37 13.12 4.40 -5.08
C VAL A 37 13.38 2.91 -5.39
N GLY A 38 13.29 2.04 -4.38
CA GLY A 38 13.44 0.60 -4.56
C GLY A 38 12.40 0.00 -5.50
N ILE A 39 11.12 0.43 -5.39
CA ILE A 39 10.04 -0.02 -6.27
C ILE A 39 10.25 0.50 -7.70
N GLU A 40 10.44 1.80 -7.85
CA GLU A 40 10.54 2.50 -9.15
C GLU A 40 11.71 1.95 -10.01
N HIS A 41 12.84 1.66 -9.36
CA HIS A 41 14.03 1.17 -10.04
C HIS A 41 14.20 -0.34 -9.98
N HIS A 42 13.24 -1.08 -9.41
CA HIS A 42 13.32 -2.53 -9.17
C HIS A 42 14.60 -2.92 -8.41
N ASP A 43 15.03 -2.06 -7.47
CA ASP A 43 16.18 -2.34 -6.61
C ASP A 43 15.76 -3.20 -5.42
N PHE A 44 15.74 -4.51 -5.64
CA PHE A 44 15.32 -5.49 -4.65
C PHE A 44 16.27 -5.59 -3.46
N ALA A 45 17.57 -5.28 -3.65
CA ALA A 45 18.52 -5.25 -2.56
C ALA A 45 18.25 -4.07 -1.62
N LEU A 46 17.91 -2.91 -2.18
CA LEU A 46 17.47 -1.76 -1.39
C LEU A 46 16.17 -2.08 -0.64
N LEU A 47 15.16 -2.65 -1.32
CA LEU A 47 13.89 -3.02 -0.68
C LEU A 47 14.11 -4.00 0.48
N GLU A 48 14.93 -5.05 0.28
CA GLU A 48 15.28 -6.01 1.31
C GLU A 48 15.92 -5.33 2.54
N SER A 49 16.83 -4.41 2.32
CA SER A 49 17.53 -3.69 3.39
C SER A 49 16.59 -2.85 4.27
N LEU A 50 15.48 -2.40 3.68
CA LEU A 50 14.45 -1.59 4.36
C LEU A 50 13.37 -2.45 5.04
N MET A 51 13.32 -3.76 4.79
CA MET A 51 12.32 -4.66 5.35
C MET A 51 12.69 -5.07 6.77
N HIS A 52 11.73 -4.99 7.68
CA HIS A 52 11.82 -5.62 9.01
C HIS A 52 11.76 -7.15 8.85
N GLU A 53 12.41 -7.91 9.73
CA GLU A 53 12.43 -9.39 9.66
C GLU A 53 11.02 -10.03 9.63
N ASN A 54 10.05 -9.40 10.31
CA ASN A 54 8.65 -9.81 10.34
C ASN A 54 7.76 -8.94 9.45
N ILE A 55 8.26 -8.45 8.33
CA ILE A 55 7.48 -7.63 7.40
C ILE A 55 6.23 -8.35 6.91
N VAL A 56 5.14 -7.59 6.74
CA VAL A 56 3.90 -8.06 6.11
C VAL A 56 3.48 -7.07 5.02
N ILE A 57 3.21 -7.56 3.81
CA ILE A 57 2.55 -6.82 2.74
C ILE A 57 1.10 -7.30 2.64
N GLU A 58 0.15 -6.37 2.64
CA GLU A 58 -1.27 -6.65 2.58
C GLU A 58 -1.93 -5.85 1.45
N LEU A 59 -2.75 -6.52 0.65
CA LEU A 59 -3.57 -5.93 -0.42
C LEU A 59 -5.05 -6.25 -0.12
N PRO A 60 -5.73 -5.46 0.75
CA PRO A 60 -7.06 -5.78 1.28
C PRO A 60 -8.15 -5.86 0.22
N PHE A 61 -7.98 -5.20 -0.93
CA PHE A 61 -8.90 -5.28 -2.05
C PHE A 61 -8.33 -6.16 -3.15
N ASN A 62 -9.17 -6.96 -3.77
CA ASN A 62 -8.80 -7.84 -4.86
C ASN A 62 -9.96 -8.04 -5.84
N GLU A 63 -9.69 -8.73 -6.93
CA GLU A 63 -10.61 -8.93 -8.05
C GLU A 63 -11.82 -9.82 -7.70
N SER A 64 -11.79 -10.54 -6.59
CA SER A 64 -12.92 -11.37 -6.13
C SER A 64 -14.02 -10.54 -5.45
N GLY A 65 -13.73 -9.29 -5.06
CA GLY A 65 -14.62 -8.43 -4.28
C GLY A 65 -14.79 -8.85 -2.82
N ARG A 66 -14.10 -9.91 -2.37
CA ARG A 66 -14.18 -10.40 -0.98
C ARG A 66 -13.15 -9.67 -0.12
N THR A 67 -13.56 -9.30 1.09
CA THR A 67 -12.75 -8.49 2.02
C THR A 67 -12.45 -9.21 3.34
N GLU A 68 -12.99 -10.43 3.52
CA GLU A 68 -12.75 -11.22 4.72
C GLU A 68 -11.31 -11.74 4.76
N ALA A 69 -10.77 -11.91 5.97
CA ALA A 69 -9.44 -12.47 6.17
C ALA A 69 -9.29 -13.83 5.46
N GLY A 70 -8.16 -14.02 4.78
CA GLY A 70 -7.88 -15.19 3.97
C GLY A 70 -8.35 -15.11 2.51
N TYR A 71 -9.10 -14.05 2.12
CA TYR A 71 -9.54 -13.84 0.74
C TYR A 71 -8.82 -12.70 0.02
N TYR A 72 -8.02 -11.91 0.72
CA TYR A 72 -7.15 -10.92 0.11
C TYR A 72 -5.68 -11.37 0.20
N ARG A 73 -4.84 -10.71 -0.58
CA ARG A 73 -3.42 -11.10 -0.67
C ARG A 73 -2.65 -10.62 0.56
N VAL A 74 -1.94 -11.54 1.20
CA VAL A 74 -1.03 -11.28 2.31
C VAL A 74 0.29 -11.99 2.01
N TYR A 75 1.40 -11.29 2.17
CA TYR A 75 2.74 -11.82 2.04
C TYR A 75 3.47 -11.60 3.36
N GLU A 76 4.00 -12.64 3.95
CA GLU A 76 4.63 -12.60 5.27
C GLU A 76 6.11 -12.99 5.17
N GLY A 77 6.96 -12.18 5.79
CA GLY A 77 8.40 -12.34 5.80
C GLY A 77 9.08 -11.81 4.53
N ILE A 78 10.39 -11.58 4.63
CA ILE A 78 11.20 -10.90 3.61
C ILE A 78 11.11 -11.63 2.26
N THR A 79 11.27 -12.95 2.24
CA THR A 79 11.28 -13.75 0.99
C THR A 79 9.97 -13.58 0.22
N ALA A 80 8.81 -13.76 0.86
CA ALA A 80 7.52 -13.65 0.20
C ALA A 80 7.23 -12.21 -0.27
N CYS A 81 7.64 -11.22 0.52
CA CYS A 81 7.48 -9.80 0.17
C CYS A 81 8.35 -9.40 -1.02
N LEU A 82 9.59 -9.88 -1.09
CA LEU A 82 10.46 -9.66 -2.26
C LEU A 82 9.92 -10.35 -3.51
N GLU A 83 9.44 -11.59 -3.38
CA GLU A 83 8.84 -12.31 -4.50
C GLU A 83 7.62 -11.56 -5.07
N PHE A 84 6.78 -10.96 -4.21
CA PHE A 84 5.68 -10.11 -4.65
C PHE A 84 6.15 -8.97 -5.57
N TRP A 85 7.18 -8.21 -5.17
CA TRP A 85 7.75 -7.12 -5.97
C TRP A 85 8.43 -7.62 -7.25
N GLN A 86 9.17 -8.73 -7.17
CA GLN A 86 9.82 -9.34 -8.32
C GLN A 86 8.81 -9.83 -9.36
N VAL A 87 7.66 -10.37 -8.92
CA VAL A 87 6.58 -10.78 -9.82
C VAL A 87 5.94 -9.57 -10.47
N ALA A 88 5.64 -8.50 -9.74
CA ALA A 88 5.09 -7.27 -10.29
C ALA A 88 6.01 -6.67 -11.37
N ALA A 89 7.30 -6.58 -11.09
CA ALA A 89 8.33 -6.05 -12.00
C ALA A 89 8.44 -6.78 -13.35
N ARG A 90 7.98 -8.03 -13.44
CA ARG A 90 7.95 -8.78 -14.72
C ARG A 90 6.91 -8.22 -15.70
N PHE A 91 5.88 -7.58 -15.20
CA PHE A 91 4.78 -7.00 -15.99
C PHE A 91 4.91 -5.50 -16.18
N GLU A 92 5.52 -4.83 -15.20
CA GLU A 92 5.69 -3.38 -15.20
C GLU A 92 6.82 -2.97 -16.15
N GLY A 93 6.61 -1.88 -16.85
CA GLY A 93 7.58 -1.26 -17.73
C GLY A 93 8.02 0.09 -17.13
N GLU A 94 7.76 1.18 -17.83
CA GLU A 94 8.11 2.52 -17.37
C GLU A 94 7.12 3.01 -16.31
N MET A 95 7.62 3.30 -15.12
CA MET A 95 6.87 3.98 -14.06
C MET A 95 7.11 5.48 -14.15
N ARG A 96 6.04 6.26 -14.04
CA ARG A 96 6.12 7.71 -13.85
C ARG A 96 6.04 8.05 -12.38
N PRO A 97 6.63 9.18 -11.95
CA PRO A 97 6.47 9.65 -10.58
C PRO A 97 5.00 9.72 -10.16
N PHE A 98 4.73 9.46 -8.91
CA PHE A 98 3.39 9.64 -8.36
C PHE A 98 2.95 11.10 -8.49
N GLU A 99 1.66 11.27 -8.78
CA GLU A 99 0.98 12.55 -8.84
C GLU A 99 -0.12 12.63 -7.77
N ASP A 100 -0.65 13.84 -7.52
CA ASP A 100 -1.73 14.12 -6.56
C ASP A 100 -1.41 13.51 -5.17
N MET A 101 -0.19 13.72 -4.68
CA MET A 101 0.26 13.13 -3.42
C MET A 101 -0.24 13.92 -2.21
N ASP A 102 -0.79 13.21 -1.22
CA ASP A 102 -1.07 13.72 0.12
C ASP A 102 -0.48 12.76 1.16
N LEU A 103 0.36 13.28 2.05
CA LEU A 103 1.14 12.49 2.99
C LEU A 103 0.86 12.93 4.43
N THR A 104 0.50 11.95 5.26
CA THR A 104 0.32 12.12 6.71
C THR A 104 1.18 11.14 7.48
N THR A 105 1.76 11.57 8.59
CA THR A 105 2.51 10.73 9.52
C THR A 105 1.93 10.77 10.92
N SER A 106 2.07 9.67 11.68
CA SER A 106 1.88 9.72 13.14
C SER A 106 2.94 10.62 13.80
N PRO A 107 2.64 11.23 14.96
CA PRO A 107 3.59 12.09 15.66
C PRO A 107 4.92 11.42 15.99
N ASP A 108 4.91 10.13 16.32
CA ASP A 108 6.09 9.31 16.63
C ASP A 108 6.77 8.69 15.40
N GLY A 109 6.31 8.97 14.19
CA GLY A 109 6.86 8.41 12.96
C GLY A 109 6.62 6.91 12.75
N SER A 110 5.88 6.24 13.64
CA SER A 110 5.64 4.79 13.53
C SER A 110 4.70 4.42 12.39
N ARG A 111 3.97 5.39 11.82
CA ARG A 111 3.00 5.17 10.76
C ARG A 111 2.93 6.32 9.76
N LEU A 112 2.85 5.96 8.48
CA LEU A 112 2.64 6.90 7.38
C LEU A 112 1.42 6.45 6.56
N PHE A 113 0.68 7.44 6.06
CA PHE A 113 -0.34 7.26 5.02
C PHE A 113 -0.01 8.17 3.85
N LEU A 114 0.00 7.60 2.65
CA LEU A 114 0.20 8.32 1.40
C LEU A 114 -0.98 8.06 0.49
N GLU A 115 -1.70 9.10 0.10
CA GLU A 115 -2.58 9.06 -1.06
C GLU A 115 -1.79 9.47 -2.29
N ALA A 116 -1.97 8.76 -3.39
CA ALA A 116 -1.24 9.05 -4.62
C ALA A 116 -1.98 8.52 -5.86
N ARG A 117 -1.65 9.09 -7.02
CA ARG A 117 -2.00 8.56 -8.32
C ARG A 117 -0.74 8.01 -9.00
N GLY A 118 -0.77 6.74 -9.38
CA GLY A 118 0.30 6.11 -10.16
C GLY A 118 -0.05 6.01 -11.64
N ASP A 119 0.98 6.05 -12.47
CA ASP A 119 0.90 5.86 -13.93
C ASP A 119 2.09 4.97 -14.35
N VAL A 120 1.77 3.76 -14.83
CA VAL A 120 2.74 2.78 -15.27
C VAL A 120 2.41 2.33 -16.69
N THR A 121 3.39 2.37 -17.59
CA THR A 121 3.28 1.71 -18.88
C THR A 121 3.72 0.27 -18.70
N MET A 122 2.78 -0.67 -18.80
CA MET A 122 3.06 -2.10 -18.70
C MET A 122 3.90 -2.58 -19.87
N ARG A 123 4.66 -3.67 -19.70
CA ARG A 123 5.43 -4.28 -20.83
C ARG A 123 4.56 -4.74 -21.98
N SER A 124 3.26 -4.99 -21.73
CA SER A 124 2.26 -5.26 -22.76
C SER A 124 1.88 -4.03 -23.61
N GLY A 125 2.30 -2.83 -23.23
CA GLY A 125 1.87 -1.56 -23.80
C GLY A 125 0.59 -1.00 -23.17
N THR A 126 -0.08 -1.74 -22.28
CA THR A 126 -1.25 -1.25 -21.53
C THR A 126 -0.82 -0.15 -20.57
N VAL A 127 -1.58 0.93 -20.50
CA VAL A 127 -1.36 1.98 -19.49
C VAL A 127 -2.14 1.64 -18.25
N TYR A 128 -1.43 1.49 -17.13
CA TYR A 128 -2.00 1.21 -15.81
C TYR A 128 -2.01 2.48 -14.99
N ARG A 129 -3.19 3.01 -14.75
CA ARG A 129 -3.42 4.15 -13.86
C ARG A 129 -4.27 3.71 -12.70
N ASN A 130 -3.79 4.03 -11.50
CA ASN A 130 -4.52 3.70 -10.28
C ASN A 130 -4.43 4.84 -9.26
N ARG A 131 -5.37 4.83 -8.31
CA ARG A 131 -5.28 5.64 -7.10
C ARG A 131 -5.03 4.71 -5.94
N TYR A 132 -4.13 5.16 -5.07
CA TYR A 132 -3.65 4.38 -3.94
C TYR A 132 -3.90 5.12 -2.64
N VAL A 133 -4.19 4.36 -1.60
CA VAL A 133 -3.91 4.74 -0.22
C VAL A 133 -2.90 3.71 0.30
N LEU A 134 -1.68 4.17 0.57
CA LEU A 134 -0.60 3.35 1.09
C LEU A 134 -0.47 3.61 2.58
N ARG A 135 -0.33 2.54 3.36
CA ARG A 135 0.02 2.61 4.78
C ARG A 135 1.33 1.88 5.00
N LEU A 136 2.28 2.57 5.59
CA LEU A 136 3.51 1.98 6.09
C LEU A 136 3.53 2.07 7.61
N ASP A 137 3.78 0.95 8.29
CA ASP A 137 4.16 0.93 9.69
C ASP A 137 5.68 0.72 9.77
N VAL A 138 6.36 1.58 10.52
CA VAL A 138 7.82 1.59 10.69
C VAL A 138 8.13 1.14 12.13
N GLU A 139 9.04 0.19 12.26
CA GLU A 139 9.56 -0.34 13.51
C GLU A 139 11.07 -0.55 13.38
N ASP A 140 11.84 -0.11 14.35
CA ASP A 140 13.32 -0.20 14.36
C ASP A 140 14.00 0.33 13.08
N GLY A 141 13.46 1.42 12.52
CA GLY A 141 13.99 2.03 11.29
C GLY A 141 13.75 1.21 10.03
N LYS A 142 12.79 0.29 10.03
CA LYS A 142 12.45 -0.60 8.92
C LYS A 142 10.94 -0.67 8.70
N VAL A 143 10.53 -1.04 7.48
CA VAL A 143 9.12 -1.25 7.15
C VAL A 143 8.64 -2.57 7.75
N ARG A 144 7.79 -2.48 8.77
CA ARG A 144 7.19 -3.63 9.46
C ARG A 144 5.92 -4.10 8.78
N ARG A 145 5.17 -3.17 8.17
CA ARG A 145 3.96 -3.43 7.39
C ARG A 145 3.86 -2.46 6.23
N TYR A 146 3.51 -3.01 5.08
CA TYR A 146 3.07 -2.25 3.92
C TYR A 146 1.66 -2.69 3.56
N ARG A 147 0.71 -1.78 3.53
CA ARG A 147 -0.67 -2.06 3.14
C ARG A 147 -1.07 -1.13 2.00
N GLU A 148 -1.59 -1.71 0.93
CA GLU A 148 -1.96 -0.99 -0.27
C GLU A 148 -3.44 -1.17 -0.58
N TYR A 149 -4.18 -0.07 -0.55
CA TYR A 149 -5.54 0.03 -1.05
C TYR A 149 -5.51 0.65 -2.44
N TYR A 150 -6.09 -0.04 -3.40
CA TYR A 150 -6.04 0.34 -4.81
C TYR A 150 -7.33 -0.12 -5.51
N ASN A 151 -7.57 0.35 -6.76
CA ASN A 151 -8.68 -0.14 -7.55
C ASN A 151 -8.32 -1.52 -8.16
N PRO A 152 -8.92 -2.63 -7.67
CA PRO A 152 -8.59 -3.96 -8.15
C PRO A 152 -9.04 -4.21 -9.59
N ILE A 153 -10.07 -3.51 -10.08
CA ILE A 153 -10.54 -3.63 -11.46
C ILE A 153 -9.49 -3.07 -12.43
N ALA A 154 -8.97 -1.88 -12.15
CA ALA A 154 -7.90 -1.29 -12.95
C ALA A 154 -6.64 -2.17 -12.95
N SER A 155 -6.28 -2.71 -11.79
CA SER A 155 -5.16 -3.64 -11.65
C SER A 155 -5.38 -4.94 -12.44
N ALA A 156 -6.56 -5.56 -12.32
CA ALA A 156 -6.87 -6.77 -13.06
C ALA A 156 -6.77 -6.58 -14.57
N HIS A 157 -7.30 -5.46 -15.08
CA HIS A 157 -7.22 -5.12 -16.50
C HIS A 157 -5.75 -4.97 -16.95
N ALA A 158 -4.93 -4.25 -16.20
CA ALA A 158 -3.53 -4.00 -16.55
C ALA A 158 -2.68 -5.29 -16.55
N PHE A 159 -2.93 -6.18 -15.60
CA PHE A 159 -2.22 -7.45 -15.45
C PHE A 159 -2.87 -8.63 -16.19
N GLY A 160 -3.95 -8.41 -16.95
CA GLY A 160 -4.65 -9.45 -17.70
C GLY A 160 -5.32 -10.51 -16.81
N ARG A 161 -5.78 -10.14 -15.61
CA ARG A 161 -6.42 -11.05 -14.66
C ARG A 161 -7.95 -11.04 -14.79
N PRO A 162 -8.65 -12.17 -14.59
CA PRO A 162 -10.11 -12.21 -14.64
C PRO A 162 -10.72 -11.42 -13.48
N ILE A 163 -11.88 -10.78 -13.74
CA ILE A 163 -12.66 -10.04 -12.75
C ILE A 163 -13.94 -10.85 -12.49
N ALA A 164 -14.20 -11.18 -11.22
CA ALA A 164 -15.42 -11.86 -10.84
C ALA A 164 -16.65 -10.95 -11.06
N GLY A 165 -17.72 -11.49 -11.65
CA GLY A 165 -18.97 -10.77 -11.86
C GLY A 165 -18.92 -9.70 -12.96
N GLN A 166 -17.95 -9.73 -13.87
CA GLN A 166 -17.77 -8.75 -14.94
C GLN A 166 -19.04 -8.56 -15.81
N PHE A 167 -19.84 -9.60 -16.00
CA PHE A 167 -21.09 -9.55 -16.80
C PHE A 167 -22.24 -8.83 -16.10
N LEU A 168 -22.13 -8.49 -14.84
CA LEU A 168 -23.17 -7.74 -14.11
C LEU A 168 -23.06 -6.23 -14.34
N ILE A 169 -21.93 -5.76 -14.85
CA ILE A 169 -21.67 -4.33 -15.10
C ILE A 169 -22.34 -3.87 -16.41
N GLU A 170 -22.54 -4.76 -17.36
CA GLU A 170 -23.19 -4.44 -18.64
C GLU A 170 -24.68 -4.08 -18.51
N ASN A 171 -25.28 -4.28 -17.34
CA ASN A 171 -26.69 -4.03 -17.07
C ASN A 171 -26.95 -2.84 -16.13
N LEU A 172 -25.93 -2.05 -15.81
CA LEU A 172 -26.04 -0.80 -15.07
C LEU A 172 -26.00 0.36 -16.07
#